data_7ee727aa2a225978a092c9da39102987
#
_entry.id   7ee727aa2a225978a092c9da39102987
#
_cell.length_a   1.000
_cell.length_b   1.000
_cell.length_c   1.000
_cell.angle_alpha   90.00
_cell.angle_beta   90.00
_cell.angle_gamma   90.00
#
_symmetry.space_group_name_H-M   'P 1'
#
loop_
_entity.id
_entity.type
_entity.pdbx_description
1 polymer ?
#
loop_
_entity_poly.entity_id
_entity_poly.type
_entity_poly.pdbx_seq_one_letter_code
_entity_poly.pdbx_strand_id
1 'polypeptide(L)'
;MSFKMNRQGELSLSFSFILAIVIIAAVIGVGFYMISYFLGLRNCAELGLYKRDLQIKIDDAWNSEETRESYTGAVPRSVEKVCIGNLSSVANSADYAEIYDKVARFDESGVNLFYYPNPGGNCKIVSGSLQHVRFNGFDCIDVVRGKATVRISKGAFDSTVLVTP
;
A
#
# COMPACT_ATOMS: atom_id res chain seq x y z
N MET A 1 0.50 -43.15 -62.72
CA MET A 1 -0.36 -42.39 -61.83
C MET A 1 0.48 -41.30 -61.15
N SER A 2 0.29 -40.04 -61.60
CA SER A 2 1.09 -38.94 -61.08
C SER A 2 0.30 -38.26 -59.96
N PHE A 3 0.79 -38.39 -58.73
CA PHE A 3 0.22 -37.72 -57.58
C PHE A 3 0.60 -36.20 -57.66
N LYS A 4 -0.33 -35.37 -58.11
CA LYS A 4 -0.21 -33.91 -57.92
C LYS A 4 -0.37 -33.61 -56.43
N MET A 5 0.71 -33.45 -55.70
CA MET A 5 0.73 -32.93 -54.35
C MET A 5 0.21 -31.49 -54.38
N ASN A 6 -0.89 -31.26 -53.68
CA ASN A 6 -1.59 -29.98 -53.64
C ASN A 6 -0.85 -29.02 -52.72
N ARG A 7 0.10 -28.23 -53.24
CA ARG A 7 0.91 -27.24 -52.50
C ARG A 7 0.11 -26.14 -51.78
N GLN A 8 -1.17 -26.03 -52.10
CA GLN A 8 -2.04 -25.03 -51.46
C GLN A 8 -2.46 -25.42 -50.03
N GLY A 9 -2.49 -26.72 -49.71
CA GLY A 9 -2.84 -27.18 -48.35
C GLY A 9 -1.75 -26.93 -47.31
N GLU A 10 -0.47 -27.02 -47.70
CA GLU A 10 0.66 -26.83 -46.77
C GLU A 10 0.81 -25.36 -46.33
N LEU A 11 0.56 -24.39 -47.24
CA LEU A 11 0.65 -22.97 -46.92
C LEU A 11 -0.49 -22.51 -46.00
N SER A 12 -1.69 -23.08 -46.15
CA SER A 12 -2.83 -22.74 -45.29
C SER A 12 -2.68 -23.29 -43.84
N LEU A 13 -2.11 -24.51 -43.72
CA LEU A 13 -1.80 -25.10 -42.43
C LEU A 13 -0.70 -24.31 -41.68
N SER A 14 0.35 -23.91 -42.42
CA SER A 14 1.45 -23.11 -41.85
C SER A 14 0.97 -21.73 -41.35
N PHE A 15 0.12 -21.05 -42.11
CA PHE A 15 -0.44 -19.74 -41.73
C PHE A 15 -1.37 -19.83 -40.50
N SER A 16 -2.25 -20.85 -40.49
CA SER A 16 -3.15 -21.10 -39.35
C SER A 16 -2.38 -21.40 -38.05
N PHE A 17 -1.27 -22.13 -38.18
CA PHE A 17 -0.42 -22.46 -37.02
C PHE A 17 0.28 -21.20 -36.47
N ILE A 18 0.84 -20.36 -37.33
CA ILE A 18 1.46 -19.09 -36.93
C ILE A 18 0.42 -18.19 -36.27
N LEU A 19 -0.77 -18.06 -36.86
CA LEU A 19 -1.85 -17.27 -36.29
C LEU A 19 -2.26 -17.78 -34.89
N ALA A 20 -2.37 -19.10 -34.72
CA ALA A 20 -2.69 -19.69 -33.41
C ALA A 20 -1.64 -19.35 -32.35
N ILE A 21 -0.34 -19.41 -32.68
CA ILE A 21 0.75 -19.04 -31.76
C ILE A 21 0.65 -17.58 -31.36
N VAL A 22 0.40 -16.68 -32.31
CA VAL A 22 0.27 -15.24 -32.06
C VAL A 22 -0.91 -14.97 -31.11
N ILE A 23 -2.05 -15.60 -31.34
CA ILE A 23 -3.24 -15.45 -30.46
C ILE A 23 -2.93 -15.95 -29.05
N ILE A 24 -2.31 -17.13 -28.92
CA ILE A 24 -1.94 -17.68 -27.61
C ILE A 24 -0.97 -16.73 -26.88
N ALA A 25 0.06 -16.24 -27.56
CA ALA A 25 1.01 -15.30 -26.99
C ALA A 25 0.33 -14.00 -26.53
N ALA A 26 -0.61 -13.46 -27.32
CA ALA A 26 -1.37 -12.28 -26.97
C ALA A 26 -2.25 -12.50 -25.72
N VAL A 27 -2.96 -13.63 -25.65
CA VAL A 27 -3.80 -13.97 -24.48
C VAL A 27 -2.97 -14.13 -23.22
N ILE A 28 -1.81 -14.79 -23.31
CA ILE A 28 -0.88 -14.91 -22.17
C ILE A 28 -0.37 -13.54 -21.75
N GLY A 29 0.03 -12.69 -22.68
CA GLY A 29 0.51 -11.33 -22.40
C GLY A 29 -0.54 -10.47 -21.68
N VAL A 30 -1.79 -10.50 -22.15
CA VAL A 30 -2.91 -9.81 -21.51
C VAL A 30 -3.18 -10.39 -20.11
N GLY A 31 -3.11 -11.72 -19.95
CA GLY A 31 -3.28 -12.38 -18.65
C GLY A 31 -2.26 -11.91 -17.61
N PHE A 32 -0.97 -11.87 -17.95
CA PHE A 32 0.07 -11.35 -17.07
C PHE A 32 -0.11 -9.87 -16.73
N TYR A 33 -0.49 -9.05 -17.71
CA TYR A 33 -0.77 -7.65 -17.47
C TYR A 33 -1.92 -7.45 -16.47
N MET A 34 -3.02 -8.18 -16.65
CA MET A 34 -4.17 -8.10 -15.74
C MET A 34 -3.81 -8.55 -14.32
N ILE A 35 -3.07 -9.65 -14.16
CA ILE A 35 -2.62 -10.11 -12.84
C ILE A 35 -1.79 -9.03 -12.13
N SER A 36 -0.82 -8.45 -12.82
CA SER A 36 0.03 -7.38 -12.25
C SER A 36 -0.79 -6.14 -11.84
N TYR A 37 -1.77 -5.77 -12.66
CA TYR A 37 -2.68 -4.67 -12.35
C TYR A 37 -3.54 -4.94 -11.12
N PHE A 38 -4.12 -6.13 -11.00
CA PHE A 38 -4.93 -6.52 -9.83
C PHE A 38 -4.12 -6.60 -8.54
N LEU A 39 -2.87 -7.08 -8.60
CA LEU A 39 -2.01 -7.11 -7.43
C LEU A 39 -1.70 -5.69 -6.92
N GLY A 40 -1.45 -4.75 -7.82
CA GLY A 40 -1.28 -3.34 -7.45
C GLY A 40 -2.53 -2.74 -6.80
N LEU A 41 -3.71 -3.02 -7.37
CA LEU A 41 -4.99 -2.53 -6.83
C LEU A 41 -5.30 -3.10 -5.44
N ARG A 42 -4.99 -4.37 -5.20
CA ARG A 42 -5.13 -5.01 -3.89
C ARG A 42 -4.27 -4.32 -2.83
N ASN A 43 -3.01 -4.05 -3.11
CA ASN A 43 -2.11 -3.35 -2.18
C ASN A 43 -2.67 -1.97 -1.80
N CYS A 44 -3.21 -1.23 -2.76
CA CYS A 44 -3.86 0.06 -2.50
C CYS A 44 -5.10 -0.09 -1.61
N ALA A 45 -5.92 -1.10 -1.86
CA ALA A 45 -7.11 -1.35 -1.05
C ALA A 45 -6.73 -1.70 0.40
N GLU A 46 -5.70 -2.53 0.62
CA GLU A 46 -5.21 -2.88 1.96
C GLU A 46 -4.73 -1.63 2.72
N LEU A 47 -3.99 -0.72 2.08
CA LEU A 47 -3.55 0.53 2.71
C LEU A 47 -4.73 1.46 3.04
N GLY A 48 -5.69 1.57 2.12
CA GLY A 48 -6.92 2.35 2.36
C GLY A 48 -7.75 1.79 3.52
N LEU A 49 -7.86 0.49 3.63
CA LEU A 49 -8.53 -0.20 4.73
C LEU A 49 -7.79 0.03 6.05
N TYR A 50 -6.46 -0.14 6.09
CA TYR A 50 -5.66 0.12 7.27
C TYR A 50 -5.87 1.54 7.80
N LYS A 51 -5.77 2.56 6.92
CA LYS A 51 -6.01 3.95 7.29
C LYS A 51 -7.40 4.17 7.82
N ARG A 52 -8.43 3.66 7.12
CA ARG A 52 -9.83 3.81 7.52
C ARG A 52 -10.10 3.18 8.88
N ASP A 53 -9.66 1.95 9.08
CA ASP A 53 -9.94 1.21 10.31
C ASP A 53 -9.15 1.80 11.50
N LEU A 54 -7.93 2.30 11.26
CA LEU A 54 -7.18 3.08 12.24
C LEU A 54 -7.91 4.39 12.60
N GLN A 55 -8.44 5.11 11.62
CA GLN A 55 -9.21 6.34 11.88
C GLN A 55 -10.46 6.05 12.71
N ILE A 56 -11.19 4.97 12.42
CA ILE A 56 -12.36 4.56 13.22
C ILE A 56 -11.95 4.33 14.67
N LYS A 57 -10.83 3.66 14.93
CA LYS A 57 -10.31 3.43 16.28
C LYS A 57 -9.92 4.72 16.99
N ILE A 58 -9.33 5.64 16.27
CA ILE A 58 -8.99 6.96 16.79
C ILE A 58 -10.26 7.75 17.14
N ASP A 59 -11.28 7.72 16.29
CA ASP A 59 -12.55 8.41 16.50
C ASP A 59 -13.32 7.80 17.69
N ASP A 60 -13.29 6.47 17.85
CA ASP A 60 -13.84 5.78 19.03
C ASP A 60 -13.13 6.24 20.31
N ALA A 61 -11.79 6.30 20.29
CA ALA A 61 -10.99 6.78 21.40
C ALA A 61 -11.22 8.26 21.69
N TRP A 62 -11.38 9.09 20.65
CA TRP A 62 -11.64 10.51 20.79
C TRP A 62 -12.98 10.80 21.46
N ASN A 63 -14.00 9.98 21.18
CA ASN A 63 -15.32 10.10 21.79
C ASN A 63 -15.41 9.47 23.20
N SER A 64 -14.39 8.76 23.66
CA SER A 64 -14.34 8.18 25.01
C SER A 64 -13.74 9.18 26.02
N GLU A 65 -14.02 8.99 27.32
CA GLU A 65 -13.41 9.81 28.37
C GLU A 65 -11.94 9.45 28.58
N GLU A 66 -11.62 8.16 28.65
CA GLU A 66 -10.25 7.65 28.77
C GLU A 66 -10.14 6.34 27.95
N THR A 67 -9.04 6.18 27.22
CA THR A 67 -8.79 4.99 26.44
C THR A 67 -7.30 4.64 26.41
N ARG A 68 -6.99 3.34 26.50
CA ARG A 68 -5.68 2.77 26.22
C ARG A 68 -5.87 1.45 25.49
N GLU A 69 -5.67 1.45 24.19
CA GLU A 69 -5.81 0.27 23.37
C GLU A 69 -4.68 0.19 22.34
N SER A 70 -4.52 -1.00 21.75
CA SER A 70 -3.64 -1.20 20.59
C SER A 70 -4.47 -1.64 19.40
N TYR A 71 -4.19 -1.03 18.25
CA TYR A 71 -4.76 -1.43 16.97
C TYR A 71 -3.71 -2.17 16.15
N THR A 72 -4.07 -3.34 15.63
CA THR A 72 -3.24 -4.12 14.71
C THR A 72 -4.00 -4.31 13.41
N GLY A 73 -3.51 -3.71 12.34
CA GLY A 73 -4.11 -3.79 11.01
C GLY A 73 -3.22 -4.50 9.99
N ALA A 74 -3.84 -5.05 8.95
CA ALA A 74 -3.13 -5.64 7.82
C ALA A 74 -2.55 -4.55 6.91
N VAL A 75 -1.29 -4.75 6.49
CA VAL A 75 -0.55 -3.88 5.59
C VAL A 75 0.10 -4.74 4.51
N PRO A 76 0.17 -4.29 3.24
CA PRO A 76 0.83 -5.04 2.18
C PRO A 76 2.26 -5.42 2.56
N ARG A 77 2.70 -6.60 2.16
CA ARG A 77 4.08 -7.09 2.44
C ARG A 77 5.18 -6.26 1.76
N SER A 78 4.82 -5.43 0.80
CA SER A 78 5.73 -4.49 0.15
C SER A 78 6.05 -3.28 1.02
N VAL A 79 5.33 -3.06 2.11
CA VAL A 79 5.56 -2.00 3.10
C VAL A 79 6.31 -2.61 4.28
N GLU A 80 7.44 -2.03 4.63
CA GLU A 80 8.30 -2.46 5.75
C GLU A 80 8.01 -1.68 7.01
N LYS A 81 7.64 -0.40 6.86
CA LYS A 81 7.36 0.49 7.99
C LYS A 81 6.13 1.35 7.73
N VAL A 82 5.38 1.59 8.78
CA VAL A 82 4.31 2.60 8.83
C VAL A 82 4.79 3.72 9.71
N CYS A 83 4.96 4.91 9.15
CA CYS A 83 5.44 6.08 9.87
C CYS A 83 4.29 7.04 10.16
N ILE A 84 4.27 7.58 11.36
CA ILE A 84 3.25 8.50 11.87
C ILE A 84 3.93 9.72 12.48
N GLY A 85 3.32 10.89 12.32
CA GLY A 85 3.83 12.10 12.93
C GLY A 85 3.79 13.31 12.01
N ASN A 86 4.25 14.43 12.57
CA ASN A 86 4.34 15.68 11.83
C ASN A 86 5.73 15.81 11.21
N LEU A 87 5.80 16.03 9.90
CA LEU A 87 7.06 16.22 9.17
C LEU A 87 7.79 17.51 9.54
N SER A 88 7.14 18.47 10.19
CA SER A 88 7.82 19.64 10.75
C SER A 88 8.56 19.35 12.07
N SER A 89 8.39 18.17 12.66
CA SER A 89 9.14 17.72 13.83
C SER A 89 10.35 16.89 13.43
N VAL A 90 11.42 16.98 14.21
CA VAL A 90 12.63 16.18 13.99
C VAL A 90 12.32 14.70 14.27
N ALA A 91 12.81 13.79 13.43
CA ALA A 91 12.69 12.35 13.66
C ALA A 91 13.29 11.97 15.03
N ASN A 92 12.57 11.16 15.79
CA ASN A 92 12.95 10.80 17.16
C ASN A 92 14.16 9.87 17.22
N SER A 93 14.50 9.21 16.12
CA SER A 93 15.62 8.26 16.03
C SER A 93 16.46 8.53 14.79
N ALA A 94 17.78 8.39 14.95
CA ALA A 94 18.73 8.45 13.83
C ALA A 94 18.38 7.39 12.75
N ASP A 95 17.82 6.24 13.16
CA ASP A 95 17.42 5.17 12.25
C ASP A 95 16.28 5.58 11.30
N TYR A 96 15.51 6.59 11.67
CA TYR A 96 14.41 7.09 10.85
C TYR A 96 14.74 8.35 10.03
N ALA A 97 15.92 8.94 10.22
CA ALA A 97 16.31 10.15 9.51
C ALA A 97 16.31 9.96 7.99
N GLU A 98 16.82 8.82 7.51
CA GLU A 98 16.81 8.48 6.07
C GLU A 98 15.39 8.30 5.52
N ILE A 99 14.50 7.69 6.30
CA ILE A 99 13.09 7.50 5.94
C ILE A 99 12.38 8.86 5.93
N TYR A 100 12.64 9.68 6.96
CA TYR A 100 12.11 11.03 7.07
C TYR A 100 12.42 11.86 5.82
N ASP A 101 13.68 11.89 5.36
CA ASP A 101 14.09 12.62 4.17
C ASP A 101 13.37 12.13 2.89
N LYS A 102 13.08 10.84 2.82
CA LYS A 102 12.37 10.26 1.68
C LYS A 102 10.88 10.59 1.69
N VAL A 103 10.22 10.56 2.84
CA VAL A 103 8.80 10.86 2.98
C VAL A 103 8.51 12.37 3.03
N ALA A 104 9.46 13.19 3.46
CA ALA A 104 9.34 14.65 3.45
C ALA A 104 9.09 15.25 2.06
N ARG A 105 9.43 14.51 1.00
CA ARG A 105 9.11 14.89 -0.38
C ARG A 105 7.62 14.83 -0.71
N PHE A 106 6.83 14.15 0.12
CA PHE A 106 5.38 14.01 0.01
C PHE A 106 4.64 14.89 1.02
N ASP A 107 5.31 15.96 1.50
CA ASP A 107 4.74 16.92 2.47
C ASP A 107 3.62 17.73 1.81
N GLU A 108 2.42 17.16 1.86
CA GLU A 108 1.17 17.89 1.63
C GLU A 108 0.62 18.31 2.98
N SER A 109 0.07 19.51 3.07
CA SER A 109 -0.43 20.05 4.33
C SER A 109 -1.46 19.11 4.99
N GLY A 110 -1.18 18.69 6.23
CA GLY A 110 -2.05 17.82 7.02
C GLY A 110 -1.81 16.33 6.88
N VAL A 111 -0.84 15.91 6.08
CA VAL A 111 -0.41 14.49 6.00
C VAL A 111 0.39 14.13 7.26
N ASN A 112 0.04 13.03 7.90
CA ASN A 112 0.66 12.56 9.14
C ASN A 112 0.77 11.03 9.25
N LEU A 113 0.44 10.31 8.17
CA LEU A 113 0.58 8.86 8.05
C LEU A 113 1.30 8.55 6.73
N PHE A 114 2.37 7.78 6.78
CA PHE A 114 3.23 7.46 5.63
C PHE A 114 3.53 5.97 5.59
N TYR A 115 3.72 5.41 4.40
CA TYR A 115 4.07 4.02 4.19
C TYR A 115 5.45 3.93 3.52
N TYR A 116 6.37 3.14 4.11
CA TYR A 116 7.72 2.98 3.61
C TYR A 116 8.11 1.50 3.45
N PRO A 117 8.79 1.10 2.34
CA PRO A 117 8.93 1.89 1.12
C PRO A 117 7.56 2.15 0.49
N ASN A 118 7.52 3.14 -0.41
CA ASN A 118 6.30 3.39 -1.18
C ASN A 118 5.90 2.10 -1.90
N PRO A 119 4.67 1.59 -1.71
CA PRO A 119 4.23 0.31 -2.27
C PRO A 119 4.27 0.23 -3.80
N GLY A 120 4.58 1.33 -4.48
CA GLY A 120 4.74 1.37 -5.93
C GLY A 120 3.44 1.19 -6.72
N GLY A 121 3.56 1.13 -8.05
CA GLY A 121 2.44 0.92 -8.95
C GLY A 121 1.50 2.13 -9.05
N ASN A 122 0.26 1.90 -9.43
CA ASN A 122 -0.78 2.93 -9.58
C ASN A 122 -1.39 3.39 -8.24
N CYS A 123 -0.78 3.01 -7.10
CA CYS A 123 -1.26 3.40 -5.80
C CYS A 123 -0.89 4.85 -5.48
N LYS A 124 -1.87 5.74 -5.48
CA LYS A 124 -1.71 7.13 -5.04
C LYS A 124 -1.75 7.28 -3.51
N ILE A 125 -2.06 6.21 -2.78
CA ILE A 125 -2.14 6.21 -1.31
C ILE A 125 -0.75 5.90 -0.75
N VAL A 126 0.17 6.85 -0.84
CA VAL A 126 1.51 6.77 -0.24
C VAL A 126 1.51 7.38 1.15
N SER A 127 0.52 8.22 1.41
CA SER A 127 0.39 9.03 2.60
C SER A 127 -1.08 9.26 2.94
N GLY A 128 -1.36 9.66 4.16
CA GLY A 128 -2.71 9.92 4.62
C GLY A 128 -2.76 10.94 5.74
N SER A 129 -3.94 11.50 5.95
CA SER A 129 -4.25 12.35 7.10
C SER A 129 -5.12 11.58 8.08
N LEU A 130 -4.71 11.52 9.33
CA LEU A 130 -5.48 11.07 10.48
C LEU A 130 -5.99 12.32 11.22
N GLN A 131 -7.25 12.27 11.63
CA GLN A 131 -7.91 13.36 12.37
C GLN A 131 -7.92 13.07 13.87
N HIS A 132 -8.09 14.13 14.69
CA HIS A 132 -8.21 14.04 16.16
C HIS A 132 -6.98 13.46 16.86
N VAL A 133 -5.81 13.50 16.21
CA VAL A 133 -4.57 12.90 16.72
C VAL A 133 -3.54 13.93 17.13
N ARG A 134 -2.69 13.52 18.07
CA ARG A 134 -1.39 14.16 18.35
C ARG A 134 -0.29 13.11 18.32
N PHE A 135 0.91 13.54 18.00
CA PHE A 135 2.11 12.71 17.93
C PHE A 135 3.23 13.33 18.76
N ASN A 136 4.10 12.51 19.31
CA ASN A 136 5.31 12.95 20.01
C ASN A 136 6.51 13.14 19.08
N GLY A 137 6.27 13.67 17.87
CA GLY A 137 7.29 13.80 16.84
C GLY A 137 6.95 12.98 15.61
N PHE A 138 7.99 12.51 14.90
CA PHE A 138 7.87 11.56 13.78
C PHE A 138 8.47 10.23 14.20
N ASP A 139 7.72 9.16 14.06
CA ASP A 139 8.12 7.83 14.48
C ASP A 139 7.63 6.75 13.51
N CYS A 140 8.32 5.61 13.43
CA CYS A 140 8.01 4.54 12.49
C CYS A 140 7.84 3.21 13.20
N ILE A 141 6.86 2.44 12.75
CA ILE A 141 6.46 1.13 13.26
C ILE A 141 6.85 0.08 12.21
N ASP A 142 7.53 -0.97 12.65
CA ASP A 142 7.88 -2.09 11.78
C ASP A 142 6.63 -2.92 11.40
N VAL A 143 6.54 -3.27 10.11
CA VAL A 143 5.51 -4.19 9.62
C VAL A 143 5.99 -5.62 9.81
N VAL A 144 5.43 -6.32 10.77
CA VAL A 144 5.77 -7.71 11.08
C VAL A 144 4.72 -8.64 10.50
N ARG A 145 5.14 -9.52 9.59
CA ARG A 145 4.25 -10.51 8.92
C ARG A 145 3.04 -9.87 8.23
N GLY A 146 3.22 -8.68 7.63
CA GLY A 146 2.15 -7.95 6.95
C GLY A 146 1.14 -7.31 7.90
N LYS A 147 1.55 -6.99 9.13
CA LYS A 147 0.74 -6.29 10.14
C LYS A 147 1.55 -5.17 10.78
N ALA A 148 0.91 -4.03 10.99
CA ALA A 148 1.44 -2.93 11.78
C ALA A 148 0.57 -2.72 13.02
N THR A 149 1.21 -2.50 14.17
CA THR A 149 0.52 -2.31 15.45
C THR A 149 0.84 -0.92 15.99
N VAL A 150 -0.18 -0.15 16.29
CA VAL A 150 -0.09 1.17 16.92
C VAL A 150 -0.77 1.15 18.28
N ARG A 151 -0.27 1.95 19.21
CA ARG A 151 -0.93 2.21 20.51
C ARG A 151 -1.72 3.50 20.43
N ILE A 152 -2.94 3.44 20.92
CA ILE A 152 -3.89 4.53 20.94
C ILE A 152 -4.20 4.83 22.39
N SER A 153 -3.99 6.07 22.82
CA SER A 153 -4.28 6.48 24.20
C SER A 153 -4.86 7.89 24.26
N LYS A 154 -5.79 8.08 25.19
CA LYS A 154 -6.40 9.37 25.51
C LYS A 154 -6.61 9.42 27.01
N GLY A 155 -6.18 10.49 27.64
CA GLY A 155 -6.50 10.80 29.03
C GLY A 155 -7.81 11.60 29.16
N ALA A 156 -8.40 11.59 30.33
CA ALA A 156 -9.70 12.22 30.60
C ALA A 156 -9.80 13.71 30.22
N PHE A 157 -8.67 14.42 30.23
CA PHE A 157 -8.62 15.86 29.89
C PHE A 157 -7.97 16.16 28.54
N ASP A 158 -7.64 15.13 27.77
CA ASP A 158 -7.00 15.28 26.48
C ASP A 158 -8.05 15.65 25.39
N SER A 159 -7.78 16.70 24.64
CA SER A 159 -8.62 17.09 23.49
C SER A 159 -8.33 16.29 22.23
N THR A 160 -7.23 15.54 22.20
CA THR A 160 -6.77 14.74 21.07
C THR A 160 -6.24 13.40 21.54
N VAL A 161 -6.22 12.43 20.64
CA VAL A 161 -5.75 11.07 20.87
C VAL A 161 -4.26 10.98 20.59
N LEU A 162 -3.48 10.46 21.53
CA LEU A 162 -2.06 10.17 21.33
C LEU A 162 -1.90 8.83 20.61
N VAL A 163 -1.22 8.84 19.47
CA VAL A 163 -0.86 7.64 18.72
C VAL A 163 0.65 7.45 18.77
N THR A 164 1.08 6.25 19.15
CA THR A 164 2.51 5.87 19.32
C THR A 164 2.79 4.49 18.72
N PRO A 165 4.05 4.18 18.43
CA PRO A 165 4.50 2.83 18.04
C PRO A 165 4.12 1.74 19.00
#